data_a1e68aea450fa9f95f474bd49ddc32d1
#
_entry.id   a1e68aea450fa9f95f474bd49ddc32d1
#
_cell.length_a   1.000
_cell.length_b   1.000
_cell.length_c   1.000
_cell.angle_alpha   90.00
_cell.angle_beta   90.00
_cell.angle_gamma   90.00
#
_symmetry.space_group_name_H-M   'P 1'
#
loop_
_entity.id
_entity.type
_entity.pdbx_description
1 polymer ?
#
loop_
_entity_poly.entity_id
_entity_poly.type
_entity_poly.pdbx_seq_one_letter_code
_entity_poly.pdbx_strand_id
1 'polypeptide(L)'
;MSAAASQMHFKSVNYTGQGPGPRVIIMGATHGNEICGTQAIGRVMAELDAGALRIVNGSVTFVPIVNPLAYAKNTRSGDRNLNRDLSPKESPQDFEDRVANWLCPLLAQHDVLLDLHSFNAAHGEPFVMVGPLDNDGTLEPFKHMREERALARRLGVRRFVTGWMAAYGGGVQRRSRGNAAELETVLRYGMGTTEYMRSTGGYALTLECGQHLDPQAPEVAYRAIMNTLAHLKLIDAPAPEPVPFEEMEALQMVVVHDKLDAGDRFTRTWASFDPVQEGDQIGVRADGTPVTAEFSGRILFPDTNAAPNHEWYYLTRPNPQFGRE
;
A
#
# COMPACT_ATOMS: atom_id res chain seq x y z
N MET A 1 -18.74 -23.98 6.60
CA MET A 1 -17.57 -23.31 7.21
C MET A 1 -16.62 -24.39 7.72
N SER A 2 -15.37 -24.41 7.26
CA SER A 2 -14.36 -25.37 7.70
C SER A 2 -14.01 -25.12 9.18
N ALA A 3 -13.79 -26.16 9.96
CA ALA A 3 -13.42 -26.09 11.38
C ALA A 3 -12.13 -25.27 11.67
N ALA A 4 -11.30 -25.05 10.65
CA ALA A 4 -10.09 -24.23 10.75
C ALA A 4 -10.38 -22.70 10.89
N ALA A 5 -11.54 -22.21 10.44
CA ALA A 5 -11.88 -20.79 10.52
C ALA A 5 -12.33 -20.34 11.92
N SER A 6 -12.62 -21.27 12.82
CA SER A 6 -13.15 -20.98 14.16
C SER A 6 -12.09 -20.64 15.21
N GLN A 7 -10.79 -20.72 14.89
CA GLN A 7 -9.68 -20.50 15.83
C GLN A 7 -8.69 -19.40 15.37
N MET A 8 -9.06 -18.56 14.39
CA MET A 8 -8.19 -17.46 13.97
C MET A 8 -8.28 -16.28 14.93
N HIS A 9 -7.13 -15.76 15.34
CA HIS A 9 -7.03 -14.65 16.27
C HIS A 9 -6.46 -13.42 15.56
N PHE A 10 -7.01 -12.26 15.84
CA PHE A 10 -6.41 -10.97 15.50
C PHE A 10 -5.43 -10.61 16.62
N LYS A 11 -4.20 -10.27 16.24
CA LYS A 11 -3.14 -10.01 17.21
C LYS A 11 -2.44 -8.69 16.90
N SER A 12 -2.35 -7.82 17.88
CA SER A 12 -1.46 -6.66 17.90
C SER A 12 -0.58 -6.69 19.14
N VAL A 13 0.63 -6.16 19.06
CA VAL A 13 1.57 -6.06 20.18
C VAL A 13 2.05 -4.62 20.25
N ASN A 14 1.92 -4.01 21.44
CA ASN A 14 2.31 -2.62 21.66
C ASN A 14 3.54 -2.55 22.56
N TYR A 15 4.48 -1.66 22.19
CA TYR A 15 5.61 -1.25 23.00
C TYR A 15 5.55 0.26 23.22
N THR A 16 5.65 0.70 24.47
CA THR A 16 5.50 2.11 24.86
C THR A 16 6.76 2.63 25.53
N GLY A 17 7.26 3.77 25.07
CA GLY A 17 8.34 4.52 25.69
C GLY A 17 7.85 5.36 26.88
N GLN A 18 8.79 5.89 27.65
CA GLN A 18 8.47 6.76 28.79
C GLN A 18 8.33 8.23 28.40
N GLY A 19 8.96 8.65 27.29
CA GLY A 19 8.90 10.01 26.78
C GLY A 19 7.70 10.25 25.86
N PRO A 20 7.35 11.52 25.61
CA PRO A 20 6.31 11.88 24.66
C PRO A 20 6.73 11.56 23.23
N GLY A 21 5.77 11.19 22.38
CA GLY A 21 6.02 10.89 20.97
C GLY A 21 4.77 10.40 20.25
N PRO A 22 4.85 10.17 18.94
CA PRO A 22 3.72 9.70 18.18
C PRO A 22 3.38 8.24 18.50
N ARG A 23 2.14 7.88 18.17
CA ARG A 23 1.64 6.51 18.21
C ARG A 23 1.76 5.95 16.80
N VAL A 24 2.65 5.00 16.61
CA VAL A 24 2.94 4.40 15.30
C VAL A 24 2.33 3.01 15.23
N ILE A 25 1.71 2.67 14.11
CA ILE A 25 1.29 1.30 13.81
C ILE A 25 2.05 0.79 12.59
N ILE A 26 2.61 -0.42 12.69
CA ILE A 26 3.36 -1.08 11.63
C ILE A 26 2.72 -2.44 11.35
N MET A 27 2.35 -2.66 10.09
CA MET A 27 1.56 -3.81 9.69
C MET A 27 2.26 -4.64 8.63
N GLY A 28 1.98 -5.94 8.62
CA GLY A 28 2.37 -6.88 7.59
C GLY A 28 1.25 -7.86 7.27
N ALA A 29 1.37 -8.54 6.13
CA ALA A 29 0.39 -9.51 5.66
C ALA A 29 -1.06 -8.97 5.65
N THR A 30 -1.25 -7.75 5.18
CA THR A 30 -2.55 -7.22 4.73
C THR A 30 -3.08 -8.07 3.57
N HIS A 31 -2.19 -8.51 2.68
CA HIS A 31 -2.37 -9.63 1.77
C HIS A 31 -1.57 -10.84 2.28
N GLY A 32 -2.18 -12.01 2.34
CA GLY A 32 -1.63 -13.15 3.08
C GLY A 32 -0.36 -13.78 2.50
N ASN A 33 -0.11 -13.62 1.21
CA ASN A 33 1.10 -14.09 0.52
C ASN A 33 2.26 -13.07 0.53
N GLU A 34 2.08 -11.90 1.15
CA GLU A 34 3.05 -10.82 1.25
C GLU A 34 3.74 -10.86 2.62
N ILE A 35 4.67 -11.78 2.80
CA ILE A 35 5.20 -12.16 4.12
C ILE A 35 6.43 -11.38 4.59
N CYS A 36 7.03 -10.54 3.74
CA CYS A 36 8.26 -9.78 4.06
C CYS A 36 8.08 -8.89 5.31
N GLY A 37 6.93 -8.20 5.41
CA GLY A 37 6.57 -7.39 6.57
C GLY A 37 6.42 -8.22 7.85
N THR A 38 5.76 -9.38 7.77
CA THR A 38 5.63 -10.31 8.91
C THR A 38 6.99 -10.76 9.45
N GLN A 39 7.94 -11.08 8.56
CA GLN A 39 9.28 -11.51 8.94
C GLN A 39 10.08 -10.37 9.57
N ALA A 40 10.04 -9.19 8.99
CA ALA A 40 10.72 -8.00 9.52
C ALA A 40 10.16 -7.58 10.88
N ILE A 41 8.84 -7.53 11.03
CA ILE A 41 8.17 -7.23 12.31
C ILE A 41 8.57 -8.26 13.36
N GLY A 42 8.55 -9.56 13.02
CA GLY A 42 8.96 -10.62 13.94
C GLY A 42 10.39 -10.44 14.46
N ARG A 43 11.31 -10.02 13.59
CA ARG A 43 12.70 -9.71 13.98
C ARG A 43 12.79 -8.52 14.94
N VAL A 44 12.12 -7.40 14.61
CA VAL A 44 12.12 -6.20 15.48
C VAL A 44 11.49 -6.50 16.84
N MET A 45 10.40 -7.24 16.88
CA MET A 45 9.76 -7.66 18.14
C MET A 45 10.71 -8.52 18.98
N ALA A 46 11.45 -9.46 18.37
CA ALA A 46 12.44 -10.27 19.08
C ALA A 46 13.57 -9.43 19.67
N GLU A 47 14.03 -8.39 18.95
CA GLU A 47 15.05 -7.44 19.46
C GLU A 47 14.52 -6.61 20.63
N LEU A 48 13.25 -6.17 20.58
CA LEU A 48 12.59 -5.46 21.66
C LEU A 48 12.39 -6.36 22.90
N ASP A 49 11.92 -7.57 22.72
CA ASP A 49 11.69 -8.54 23.81
C ASP A 49 12.99 -8.97 24.49
N ALA A 50 14.09 -9.05 23.72
CA ALA A 50 15.43 -9.32 24.25
C ALA A 50 16.09 -8.09 24.91
N GLY A 51 15.50 -6.90 24.81
CA GLY A 51 16.07 -5.64 25.32
C GLY A 51 17.26 -5.13 24.49
N ALA A 52 17.53 -5.70 23.32
CA ALA A 52 18.54 -5.22 22.37
C ALA A 52 18.10 -3.91 21.69
N LEU A 53 16.82 -3.74 21.53
CA LEU A 53 16.18 -2.50 21.07
C LEU A 53 15.22 -1.99 22.16
N ARG A 54 15.04 -0.67 22.28
CA ARG A 54 14.11 -0.07 23.26
C ARG A 54 13.32 1.05 22.63
N ILE A 55 12.02 1.10 22.91
CA ILE A 55 11.19 2.26 22.61
C ILE A 55 11.38 3.25 23.78
N VAL A 56 11.89 4.45 23.48
CA VAL A 56 12.19 5.48 24.47
C VAL A 56 11.10 6.56 24.55
N ASN A 57 10.46 6.87 23.41
CA ASN A 57 9.39 7.86 23.31
C ASN A 57 8.18 7.28 22.54
N GLY A 58 6.99 7.86 22.78
CA GLY A 58 5.76 7.46 22.08
C GLY A 58 5.42 5.98 22.22
N SER A 59 4.81 5.41 21.20
CA SER A 59 4.51 3.99 21.18
C SER A 59 4.54 3.41 19.75
N VAL A 60 4.84 2.12 19.65
CA VAL A 60 4.69 1.37 18.40
C VAL A 60 3.81 0.16 18.62
N THR A 61 2.81 0.00 17.78
CA THR A 61 1.95 -1.19 17.71
C THR A 61 2.31 -1.98 16.46
N PHE A 62 2.68 -3.23 16.65
CA PHE A 62 2.93 -4.16 15.56
C PHE A 62 1.72 -5.05 15.31
N VAL A 63 1.34 -5.21 14.04
CA VAL A 63 0.36 -6.17 13.55
C VAL A 63 1.05 -7.07 12.53
N PRO A 64 1.73 -8.14 12.97
CA PRO A 64 2.53 -8.97 12.06
C PRO A 64 1.72 -9.64 10.95
N ILE A 65 0.47 -9.97 11.22
CA ILE A 65 -0.46 -10.62 10.29
C ILE A 65 -1.81 -9.93 10.42
N VAL A 66 -2.11 -9.05 9.46
CA VAL A 66 -3.38 -8.31 9.44
C VAL A 66 -4.53 -9.21 9.00
N ASN A 67 -4.34 -10.02 7.95
CA ASN A 67 -5.35 -10.95 7.44
C ASN A 67 -4.95 -12.41 7.68
N PRO A 68 -5.28 -12.99 8.85
CA PRO A 68 -4.86 -14.36 9.17
C PRO A 68 -5.50 -15.44 8.28
N LEU A 69 -6.68 -15.21 7.69
CA LEU A 69 -7.29 -16.16 6.77
C LEU A 69 -6.52 -16.19 5.43
N ALA A 70 -6.21 -15.04 4.86
CA ALA A 70 -5.42 -14.94 3.65
C ALA A 70 -4.00 -15.51 3.86
N TYR A 71 -3.40 -15.21 5.03
CA TYR A 71 -2.09 -15.71 5.41
C TYR A 71 -2.05 -17.24 5.52
N ALA A 72 -3.03 -17.84 6.19
CA ALA A 72 -3.16 -19.30 6.33
C ALA A 72 -3.38 -20.01 4.97
N LYS A 73 -4.06 -19.34 4.04
CA LYS A 73 -4.26 -19.83 2.67
C LYS A 73 -3.03 -19.59 1.77
N ASN A 74 -2.08 -18.76 2.19
CA ASN A 74 -1.00 -18.23 1.35
C ASN A 74 -1.52 -17.59 0.05
N THR A 75 -2.55 -16.78 0.17
CA THR A 75 -3.22 -16.10 -0.94
C THR A 75 -3.28 -14.60 -0.68
N ARG A 76 -3.48 -13.80 -1.73
CA ARG A 76 -3.67 -12.36 -1.61
C ARG A 76 -4.86 -12.02 -0.70
N SER A 77 -5.95 -12.74 -0.83
CA SER A 77 -7.23 -12.48 -0.14
C SER A 77 -7.70 -13.70 0.63
N GLY A 78 -8.45 -13.50 1.70
CA GLY A 78 -9.21 -14.52 2.40
C GLY A 78 -10.48 -14.88 1.64
N ASP A 79 -11.51 -14.06 1.81
CA ASP A 79 -12.76 -14.11 1.06
C ASP A 79 -12.79 -13.00 0.00
N ARG A 80 -12.27 -11.80 0.31
CA ARG A 80 -12.09 -10.67 -0.60
C ARG A 80 -10.77 -9.93 -0.34
N ASN A 81 -10.44 -8.94 -1.17
CA ASN A 81 -9.27 -8.09 -0.91
C ASN A 81 -9.55 -7.14 0.26
N LEU A 82 -8.82 -7.32 1.38
CA LEU A 82 -8.94 -6.46 2.56
C LEU A 82 -8.58 -5.00 2.26
N ASN A 83 -7.59 -4.78 1.38
CA ASN A 83 -7.13 -3.44 1.02
C ASN A 83 -8.06 -2.77 -0.02
N ARG A 84 -9.35 -3.07 0.08
CA ARG A 84 -10.45 -2.47 -0.67
C ARG A 84 -11.67 -2.38 0.25
N ASP A 85 -12.45 -1.30 0.11
CA ASP A 85 -13.66 -1.05 0.91
C ASP A 85 -13.42 -1.23 2.42
N LEU A 86 -12.27 -0.75 2.89
CA LEU A 86 -11.89 -0.86 4.29
C LEU A 86 -12.69 0.16 5.12
N SER A 87 -13.69 -0.33 5.81
CA SER A 87 -14.49 0.45 6.76
C SER A 87 -15.19 -0.48 7.75
N PRO A 88 -15.51 -0.02 8.96
CA PRO A 88 -16.31 -0.81 9.91
C PRO A 88 -17.67 -1.15 9.31
N LYS A 89 -18.12 -2.38 9.51
CA LYS A 89 -19.41 -2.90 9.04
C LYS A 89 -20.30 -3.30 10.22
N GLU A 90 -21.53 -2.77 10.26
CA GLU A 90 -22.50 -3.16 11.28
C GLU A 90 -22.88 -4.65 11.18
N SER A 91 -22.95 -5.17 9.97
CA SER A 91 -23.29 -6.57 9.67
C SER A 91 -22.20 -7.20 8.80
N PRO A 92 -21.12 -7.73 9.39
CA PRO A 92 -20.01 -8.36 8.65
C PRO A 92 -20.50 -9.53 7.79
N GLN A 93 -20.22 -9.51 6.50
CA GLN A 93 -20.63 -10.53 5.54
C GLN A 93 -19.52 -11.55 5.26
N ASP A 94 -18.27 -11.17 5.39
CA ASP A 94 -17.11 -11.98 5.09
C ASP A 94 -16.04 -11.87 6.21
N PHE A 95 -14.92 -12.54 6.01
CA PHE A 95 -13.86 -12.52 7.00
C PHE A 95 -13.17 -11.16 7.08
N GLU A 96 -12.98 -10.50 5.94
CA GLU A 96 -12.35 -9.20 5.85
C GLU A 96 -13.17 -8.08 6.51
N ASP A 97 -14.49 -8.19 6.52
CA ASP A 97 -15.35 -7.29 7.32
C ASP A 97 -15.08 -7.42 8.83
N ARG A 98 -14.81 -8.64 9.31
CA ARG A 98 -14.42 -8.87 10.71
C ARG A 98 -13.04 -8.32 11.01
N VAL A 99 -12.08 -8.47 10.07
CA VAL A 99 -10.77 -7.83 10.17
C VAL A 99 -10.93 -6.32 10.21
N ALA A 100 -11.74 -5.73 9.31
CA ALA A 100 -11.99 -4.29 9.27
C ALA A 100 -12.59 -3.78 10.59
N ASN A 101 -13.54 -4.49 11.18
CA ASN A 101 -14.15 -4.12 12.46
C ASN A 101 -13.16 -4.13 13.63
N TRP A 102 -12.11 -4.93 13.56
CA TRP A 102 -11.02 -4.93 14.53
C TRP A 102 -9.93 -3.89 14.19
N LEU A 103 -9.55 -3.82 12.91
CA LEU A 103 -8.41 -3.01 12.46
C LEU A 103 -8.73 -1.51 12.42
N CYS A 104 -9.90 -1.13 11.92
CA CYS A 104 -10.25 0.28 11.75
C CYS A 104 -10.23 1.08 13.07
N PRO A 105 -10.82 0.61 14.18
CA PRO A 105 -10.67 1.29 15.46
C PRO A 105 -9.22 1.33 15.98
N LEU A 106 -8.42 0.33 15.63
CA LEU A 106 -7.00 0.30 15.98
C LEU A 106 -6.23 1.36 15.19
N LEU A 107 -6.43 1.47 13.88
CA LEU A 107 -5.84 2.51 13.04
C LEU A 107 -6.18 3.91 13.56
N ALA A 108 -7.46 4.16 13.86
CA ALA A 108 -7.94 5.47 14.36
C ALA A 108 -7.31 5.92 15.70
N GLN A 109 -6.65 5.03 16.43
CA GLN A 109 -5.94 5.34 17.67
C GLN A 109 -4.47 5.74 17.44
N HIS A 110 -3.97 5.67 16.21
CA HIS A 110 -2.57 5.95 15.87
C HIS A 110 -2.44 7.22 15.02
N ASP A 111 -1.23 7.76 15.01
CA ASP A 111 -0.90 8.98 14.29
C ASP A 111 -0.22 8.67 12.95
N VAL A 112 0.49 7.53 12.88
CA VAL A 112 1.32 7.13 11.73
C VAL A 112 1.13 5.65 11.42
N LEU A 113 0.92 5.32 10.15
CA LEU A 113 0.89 3.94 9.65
C LEU A 113 2.05 3.67 8.68
N LEU A 114 2.75 2.56 8.87
CA LEU A 114 3.59 1.93 7.87
C LEU A 114 3.01 0.55 7.53
N ASP A 115 2.47 0.40 6.32
CA ASP A 115 1.91 -0.86 5.82
C ASP A 115 2.90 -1.52 4.86
N LEU A 116 3.38 -2.71 5.22
CA LEU A 116 4.46 -3.42 4.54
C LEU A 116 3.90 -4.47 3.59
N HIS A 117 4.10 -4.24 2.31
CA HIS A 117 3.64 -5.05 1.19
C HIS A 117 4.79 -5.62 0.36
N SER A 118 4.46 -6.48 -0.57
CA SER A 118 5.31 -6.92 -1.68
C SER A 118 4.45 -7.21 -2.91
N PHE A 119 5.06 -7.36 -4.08
CA PHE A 119 4.32 -7.50 -5.33
C PHE A 119 4.69 -8.78 -6.09
N ASN A 120 3.79 -9.22 -6.98
CA ASN A 120 3.95 -10.46 -7.75
C ASN A 120 4.65 -10.27 -9.11
N ALA A 121 4.93 -9.03 -9.55
CA ALA A 121 5.62 -8.80 -10.81
C ALA A 121 6.99 -9.49 -10.83
N ALA A 122 7.41 -10.02 -11.99
CA ALA A 122 8.61 -10.83 -12.14
C ALA A 122 9.90 -10.08 -11.73
N HIS A 123 9.90 -8.75 -11.85
CA HIS A 123 11.01 -7.86 -11.51
C HIS A 123 10.44 -6.55 -10.96
N GLY A 124 11.22 -5.83 -10.19
CA GLY A 124 10.87 -4.49 -9.73
C GLY A 124 11.67 -4.12 -8.49
N GLU A 125 12.14 -2.89 -8.44
CA GLU A 125 12.75 -2.34 -7.25
C GLU A 125 11.69 -1.97 -6.21
N PRO A 126 12.04 -1.99 -4.92
CA PRO A 126 11.16 -1.50 -3.86
C PRO A 126 10.73 -0.05 -4.10
N PHE A 127 9.50 0.27 -3.73
CA PHE A 127 8.96 1.63 -3.84
C PHE A 127 7.94 1.91 -2.76
N VAL A 128 7.68 3.20 -2.52
CA VAL A 128 6.69 3.65 -1.55
C VAL A 128 5.54 4.36 -2.25
N MET A 129 4.32 4.03 -1.88
CA MET A 129 3.12 4.77 -2.24
C MET A 129 2.88 5.87 -1.22
N VAL A 130 2.68 7.08 -1.72
CA VAL A 130 2.55 8.31 -0.95
C VAL A 130 1.23 8.98 -1.28
N GLY A 131 0.60 9.57 -0.29
CA GLY A 131 -0.67 10.27 -0.42
C GLY A 131 -0.63 11.54 -1.26
N PRO A 132 -1.77 12.21 -1.36
CA PRO A 132 -1.91 13.43 -2.14
C PRO A 132 -1.19 14.62 -1.49
N LEU A 133 -1.29 15.78 -2.13
CA LEU A 133 -1.03 17.07 -1.49
C LEU A 133 -2.10 17.36 -0.44
N ASP A 134 -1.78 18.25 0.51
CA ASP A 134 -2.77 18.76 1.45
C ASP A 134 -3.97 19.33 0.70
N ASN A 135 -5.16 18.88 1.07
CA ASN A 135 -6.39 19.26 0.40
C ASN A 135 -7.61 19.05 1.32
N ASP A 136 -8.70 19.75 0.99
CA ASP A 136 -10.03 19.62 1.60
C ASP A 136 -11.03 18.90 0.66
N GLY A 137 -10.54 18.17 -0.33
CA GLY A 137 -11.37 17.43 -1.29
C GLY A 137 -12.12 16.28 -0.64
N THR A 138 -13.15 15.77 -1.32
CA THR A 138 -13.97 14.66 -0.80
C THR A 138 -13.39 13.28 -1.10
N LEU A 139 -12.52 13.17 -2.10
CA LEU A 139 -11.95 11.90 -2.53
C LEU A 139 -10.95 11.36 -1.52
N GLU A 140 -10.01 12.18 -1.11
CA GLU A 140 -8.96 11.83 -0.15
C GLU A 140 -8.51 13.10 0.58
N PRO A 141 -9.29 13.62 1.56
CA PRO A 141 -8.91 14.81 2.32
C PRO A 141 -7.65 14.52 3.13
N PHE A 142 -6.67 15.44 3.10
CA PHE A 142 -5.38 15.21 3.72
C PHE A 142 -4.72 16.51 4.20
N LYS A 143 -4.00 16.45 5.34
CA LYS A 143 -3.36 17.61 5.98
C LYS A 143 -1.94 17.37 6.50
N HIS A 144 -1.35 16.19 6.21
CA HIS A 144 -0.05 15.78 6.73
C HIS A 144 0.94 15.44 5.61
N MET A 145 0.81 16.08 4.46
CA MET A 145 1.67 15.85 3.30
C MET A 145 3.16 15.99 3.64
N ARG A 146 3.53 17.01 4.43
CA ARG A 146 4.94 17.28 4.77
C ARG A 146 5.54 16.18 5.63
N GLU A 147 4.82 15.75 6.66
CA GLU A 147 5.23 14.69 7.58
C GLU A 147 5.33 13.36 6.87
N GLU A 148 4.35 13.03 6.05
CA GLU A 148 4.30 11.79 5.27
C GLU A 148 5.47 11.72 4.27
N ARG A 149 5.74 12.80 3.52
CA ARG A 149 6.86 12.85 2.57
C ARG A 149 8.22 12.89 3.24
N ALA A 150 8.33 13.53 4.40
CA ALA A 150 9.54 13.52 5.20
C ALA A 150 9.89 12.10 5.66
N LEU A 151 8.89 11.32 6.07
CA LEU A 151 9.05 9.90 6.41
C LEU A 151 9.36 9.06 5.15
N ALA A 152 8.57 9.22 4.08
CA ALA A 152 8.73 8.47 2.83
C ALA A 152 10.17 8.50 2.32
N ARG A 153 10.78 9.70 2.27
CA ARG A 153 12.16 9.91 1.82
C ARG A 153 13.23 9.25 2.70
N ARG A 154 12.84 8.71 3.85
CA ARG A 154 13.75 8.10 4.84
C ARG A 154 13.57 6.59 4.98
N LEU A 155 12.60 5.99 4.30
CA LEU A 155 12.36 4.55 4.39
C LEU A 155 13.50 3.68 3.82
N GLY A 156 14.41 4.27 3.03
CA GLY A 156 15.55 3.56 2.43
C GLY A 156 15.28 3.05 1.03
N VAL A 157 14.26 3.57 0.36
CA VAL A 157 13.92 3.32 -1.05
C VAL A 157 14.01 4.63 -1.84
N ARG A 158 14.22 4.54 -3.17
CA ARG A 158 14.43 5.71 -4.05
C ARG A 158 13.26 6.02 -4.96
N ARG A 159 12.27 5.14 -5.03
CA ARG A 159 11.11 5.30 -5.90
C ARG A 159 9.87 5.64 -5.11
N PHE A 160 9.15 6.68 -5.56
CA PHE A 160 7.99 7.26 -4.90
C PHE A 160 6.84 7.33 -5.90
N VAL A 161 5.68 6.81 -5.52
CA VAL A 161 4.50 6.77 -6.38
C VAL A 161 3.35 7.49 -5.69
N THR A 162 2.74 8.44 -6.38
CA THR A 162 1.59 9.23 -5.92
C THR A 162 0.39 9.01 -6.83
N GLY A 163 -0.79 9.52 -6.44
CA GLY A 163 -1.94 9.62 -7.33
C GLY A 163 -2.82 8.38 -7.41
N TRP A 164 -2.71 7.44 -6.46
CA TRP A 164 -3.52 6.23 -6.42
C TRP A 164 -5.03 6.53 -6.53
N MET A 165 -5.60 7.25 -5.56
CA MET A 165 -7.06 7.50 -5.53
C MET A 165 -7.54 8.33 -6.70
N ALA A 166 -6.73 9.27 -7.22
CA ALA A 166 -7.10 10.07 -8.39
C ALA A 166 -7.17 9.20 -9.66
N ALA A 167 -6.17 8.33 -9.89
CA ALA A 167 -6.16 7.41 -11.03
C ALA A 167 -7.29 6.38 -10.92
N TYR A 168 -7.49 5.80 -9.74
CA TYR A 168 -8.57 4.87 -9.45
C TYR A 168 -9.94 5.52 -9.67
N GLY A 169 -10.17 6.72 -9.10
CA GLY A 169 -11.41 7.47 -9.24
C GLY A 169 -11.71 7.83 -10.69
N GLY A 170 -10.71 8.21 -11.49
CA GLY A 170 -10.86 8.41 -12.93
C GLY A 170 -11.30 7.14 -13.67
N GLY A 171 -10.78 5.96 -13.28
CA GLY A 171 -11.21 4.66 -13.80
C GLY A 171 -12.67 4.37 -13.45
N VAL A 172 -13.03 4.56 -12.18
CA VAL A 172 -14.40 4.39 -11.69
C VAL A 172 -15.38 5.28 -12.43
N GLN A 173 -15.04 6.56 -12.63
CA GLN A 173 -15.88 7.50 -13.35
C GLN A 173 -16.14 7.07 -14.80
N ARG A 174 -15.14 6.48 -15.46
CA ARG A 174 -15.33 5.90 -16.82
C ARG A 174 -16.27 4.69 -16.80
N ARG A 175 -16.15 3.81 -15.79
CA ARG A 175 -17.00 2.60 -15.65
C ARG A 175 -18.45 2.94 -15.31
N SER A 176 -18.68 3.88 -14.41
CA SER A 176 -20.03 4.26 -13.92
C SER A 176 -20.87 5.05 -14.93
N ARG A 177 -20.29 5.46 -16.06
CA ARG A 177 -20.94 6.26 -17.10
C ARG A 177 -21.66 7.52 -16.55
N GLY A 178 -21.17 8.05 -15.43
CA GLY A 178 -21.69 9.28 -14.80
C GLY A 178 -22.87 9.07 -13.83
N ASN A 179 -23.16 7.84 -13.42
CA ASN A 179 -24.11 7.58 -12.33
C ASN A 179 -23.50 7.97 -10.97
N ALA A 180 -23.94 9.11 -10.40
CA ALA A 180 -23.36 9.69 -9.19
C ALA A 180 -23.49 8.79 -7.94
N ALA A 181 -24.59 8.06 -7.79
CA ALA A 181 -24.79 7.17 -6.63
C ALA A 181 -23.88 5.93 -6.69
N GLU A 182 -23.69 5.39 -7.88
CA GLU A 182 -22.75 4.29 -8.13
C GLU A 182 -21.31 4.77 -7.97
N LEU A 183 -21.01 5.99 -8.40
CA LEU A 183 -19.69 6.61 -8.29
C LEU A 183 -19.20 6.68 -6.83
N GLU A 184 -20.01 7.15 -5.89
CA GLU A 184 -19.64 7.24 -4.48
C GLU A 184 -19.33 5.85 -3.88
N THR A 185 -20.19 4.88 -4.15
CA THR A 185 -20.02 3.50 -3.65
C THR A 185 -18.74 2.87 -4.17
N VAL A 186 -18.45 3.05 -5.47
CA VAL A 186 -17.27 2.45 -6.09
C VAL A 186 -15.99 3.21 -5.72
N LEU A 187 -16.05 4.52 -5.47
CA LEU A 187 -14.92 5.28 -4.93
C LEU A 187 -14.53 4.79 -3.54
N ARG A 188 -15.51 4.54 -2.67
CA ARG A 188 -15.26 3.92 -1.35
C ARG A 188 -14.58 2.56 -1.46
N TYR A 189 -14.87 1.79 -2.52
CA TYR A 189 -14.20 0.53 -2.75
C TYR A 189 -12.68 0.68 -2.94
N GLY A 190 -12.18 1.80 -3.47
CA GLY A 190 -10.75 2.10 -3.56
C GLY A 190 -10.05 2.34 -2.23
N MET A 191 -10.78 2.55 -1.14
CA MET A 191 -10.20 2.85 0.17
C MET A 191 -9.57 1.60 0.79
N GLY A 192 -8.28 1.68 1.03
CA GLY A 192 -7.50 0.70 1.77
C GLY A 192 -7.04 1.21 3.13
N THR A 193 -5.99 0.60 3.65
CA THR A 193 -5.43 0.90 4.99
C THR A 193 -4.91 2.32 5.09
N THR A 194 -4.21 2.80 4.08
CA THR A 194 -3.60 4.15 4.06
C THR A 194 -4.65 5.24 3.93
N GLU A 195 -5.65 5.04 3.06
CA GLU A 195 -6.77 5.98 2.89
C GLU A 195 -7.61 6.06 4.17
N TYR A 196 -7.88 4.91 4.80
CA TYR A 196 -8.59 4.88 6.07
C TYR A 196 -7.82 5.64 7.15
N MET A 197 -6.50 5.39 7.29
CA MET A 197 -5.65 6.09 8.26
C MET A 197 -5.68 7.61 8.06
N ARG A 198 -5.55 8.09 6.80
CA ARG A 198 -5.64 9.52 6.47
C ARG A 198 -7.02 10.09 6.81
N SER A 199 -8.09 9.34 6.56
CA SER A 199 -9.46 9.79 6.88
C SER A 199 -9.72 9.95 8.37
N THR A 200 -8.92 9.33 9.24
CA THR A 200 -9.00 9.46 10.69
C THR A 200 -8.05 10.51 11.28
N GLY A 201 -7.36 11.26 10.42
CA GLY A 201 -6.49 12.38 10.81
C GLY A 201 -5.03 12.04 11.02
N GLY A 202 -4.61 10.80 10.72
CA GLY A 202 -3.21 10.39 10.69
C GLY A 202 -2.59 10.52 9.30
N TYR A 203 -1.39 9.96 9.12
CA TYR A 203 -0.74 9.81 7.83
C TYR A 203 -0.16 8.40 7.65
N ALA A 204 0.05 8.00 6.40
CA ALA A 204 0.28 6.60 6.12
C ALA A 204 1.11 6.37 4.85
N LEU A 205 1.97 5.37 4.90
CA LEU A 205 2.75 4.92 3.76
C LEU A 205 2.54 3.42 3.53
N THR A 206 2.32 3.03 2.27
CA THR A 206 2.48 1.65 1.82
C THR A 206 3.87 1.48 1.23
N LEU A 207 4.65 0.58 1.80
CA LEU A 207 5.96 0.21 1.26
C LEU A 207 5.86 -1.14 0.55
N GLU A 208 6.09 -1.13 -0.74
CA GLU A 208 6.28 -2.32 -1.57
C GLU A 208 7.75 -2.74 -1.48
N CYS A 209 8.03 -3.75 -0.67
CA CYS A 209 9.40 -4.13 -0.28
C CYS A 209 10.18 -4.88 -1.36
N GLY A 210 9.55 -5.22 -2.48
CA GLY A 210 10.12 -6.00 -3.57
C GLY A 210 9.19 -7.13 -4.00
N GLN A 211 9.69 -8.03 -4.85
CA GLN A 211 8.93 -9.21 -5.29
C GLN A 211 8.73 -10.18 -4.12
N HIS A 212 7.59 -10.90 -4.08
CA HIS A 212 7.21 -11.78 -2.95
C HIS A 212 8.30 -12.78 -2.53
N LEU A 213 9.06 -13.31 -3.49
CA LEU A 213 10.09 -14.33 -3.26
C LEU A 213 11.51 -13.74 -3.21
N ASP A 214 11.65 -12.42 -3.30
CA ASP A 214 12.95 -11.77 -3.20
C ASP A 214 13.48 -11.92 -1.75
N PRO A 215 14.62 -12.59 -1.55
CA PRO A 215 15.21 -12.76 -0.22
C PRO A 215 15.63 -11.43 0.42
N GLN A 216 15.73 -10.34 -0.34
CA GLN A 216 16.02 -9.00 0.16
C GLN A 216 14.76 -8.26 0.65
N ALA A 217 13.56 -8.66 0.27
CA ALA A 217 12.34 -7.96 0.65
C ALA A 217 12.16 -7.85 2.19
N PRO A 218 12.47 -8.86 3.01
CA PRO A 218 12.44 -8.73 4.48
C PRO A 218 13.47 -7.74 5.03
N GLU A 219 14.64 -7.61 4.41
CA GLU A 219 15.67 -6.64 4.81
C GLU A 219 15.25 -5.20 4.45
N VAL A 220 14.58 -5.02 3.30
CA VAL A 220 13.97 -3.72 2.94
C VAL A 220 12.93 -3.34 3.98
N ALA A 221 12.02 -4.25 4.33
CA ALA A 221 10.99 -4.05 5.35
C ALA A 221 11.60 -3.73 6.72
N TYR A 222 12.61 -4.51 7.16
CA TYR A 222 13.29 -4.30 8.44
C TYR A 222 13.96 -2.92 8.50
N ARG A 223 14.71 -2.53 7.47
CA ARG A 223 15.34 -1.22 7.38
C ARG A 223 14.31 -0.10 7.42
N ALA A 224 13.19 -0.25 6.72
CA ALA A 224 12.11 0.75 6.74
C ALA A 224 11.49 0.89 8.13
N ILE A 225 11.28 -0.22 8.88
CA ILE A 225 10.83 -0.18 10.28
C ILE A 225 11.83 0.61 11.13
N MET A 226 13.11 0.24 11.10
CA MET A 226 14.14 0.90 11.91
C MET A 226 14.28 2.38 11.58
N ASN A 227 14.23 2.74 10.30
CA ASN A 227 14.27 4.10 9.81
C ASN A 227 13.04 4.91 10.28
N THR A 228 11.86 4.30 10.28
CA THR A 228 10.63 4.92 10.79
C THR A 228 10.74 5.22 12.27
N LEU A 229 11.16 4.22 13.08
CA LEU A 229 11.33 4.39 14.53
C LEU A 229 12.37 5.46 14.86
N ALA A 230 13.50 5.49 14.14
CA ALA A 230 14.57 6.48 14.33
C ALA A 230 14.12 7.89 13.89
N HIS A 231 13.48 8.03 12.72
CA HIS A 231 12.99 9.32 12.21
C HIS A 231 11.97 9.95 13.15
N LEU A 232 11.05 9.14 13.66
CA LEU A 232 10.01 9.58 14.59
C LEU A 232 10.48 9.66 16.05
N LYS A 233 11.77 9.40 16.30
CA LYS A 233 12.43 9.46 17.62
C LYS A 233 11.82 8.50 18.66
N LEU A 234 11.29 7.38 18.21
CA LEU A 234 10.80 6.33 19.11
C LEU A 234 11.96 5.55 19.74
N ILE A 235 13.10 5.46 19.06
CA ILE A 235 14.32 4.80 19.52
C ILE A 235 15.47 5.80 19.64
N ASP A 236 16.46 5.49 20.45
CA ASP A 236 17.68 6.30 20.60
C ASP A 236 18.68 5.94 19.48
N ALA A 237 18.37 6.42 18.29
CA ALA A 237 19.20 6.27 17.10
C ALA A 237 19.14 7.55 16.25
N PRO A 238 20.22 7.87 15.50
CA PRO A 238 20.18 9.02 14.59
C PRO A 238 19.10 8.82 13.52
N ALA A 239 18.38 9.90 13.22
CA ALA A 239 17.41 9.88 12.13
C ALA A 239 18.15 9.61 10.80
N PRO A 240 17.62 8.75 9.93
CA PRO A 240 18.22 8.51 8.63
C PRO A 240 18.15 9.76 7.76
N GLU A 241 19.19 9.97 6.95
CA GLU A 241 19.19 11.06 5.98
C GLU A 241 18.11 10.81 4.91
N PRO A 242 17.43 11.85 4.44
CA PRO A 242 16.48 11.72 3.35
C PRO A 242 17.19 11.41 2.04
N VAL A 243 16.57 10.61 1.20
CA VAL A 243 17.06 10.40 -0.17
C VAL A 243 17.22 11.76 -0.87
N PRO A 244 18.40 12.07 -1.45
CA PRO A 244 18.63 13.29 -2.21
C PRO A 244 17.70 13.39 -3.42
N PHE A 245 17.33 14.62 -3.81
CA PHE A 245 16.40 14.83 -4.93
C PHE A 245 16.89 14.23 -6.25
N GLU A 246 18.18 14.32 -6.50
CA GLU A 246 18.84 13.80 -7.71
C GLU A 246 18.84 12.26 -7.79
N GLU A 247 18.61 11.59 -6.67
CA GLU A 247 18.56 10.13 -6.58
C GLU A 247 17.12 9.60 -6.55
N MET A 248 16.12 10.50 -6.49
CA MET A 248 14.72 10.11 -6.42
C MET A 248 14.12 9.84 -7.81
N GLU A 249 13.41 8.74 -7.94
CA GLU A 249 12.47 8.54 -9.04
C GLU A 249 11.04 8.74 -8.50
N ALA A 250 10.48 9.92 -8.75
CA ALA A 250 9.12 10.24 -8.35
C ALA A 250 8.17 10.11 -9.54
N LEU A 251 7.11 9.33 -9.37
CA LEU A 251 6.12 9.01 -10.39
C LEU A 251 4.72 9.35 -9.88
N GLN A 252 3.84 9.71 -10.79
CA GLN A 252 2.41 9.89 -10.52
C GLN A 252 1.61 8.90 -11.34
N MET A 253 0.75 8.12 -10.72
CA MET A 253 -0.31 7.39 -11.41
C MET A 253 -1.26 8.36 -12.07
N VAL A 254 -1.53 8.17 -13.36
CA VAL A 254 -2.37 9.07 -14.16
C VAL A 254 -3.64 8.37 -14.60
N VAL A 255 -3.52 7.15 -15.06
CA VAL A 255 -4.64 6.39 -15.60
C VAL A 255 -4.55 4.93 -15.20
N VAL A 256 -5.71 4.32 -14.99
CA VAL A 256 -5.87 2.87 -14.87
C VAL A 256 -6.56 2.34 -16.12
N HIS A 257 -6.07 1.24 -16.62
CA HIS A 257 -6.71 0.47 -17.69
C HIS A 257 -7.30 -0.82 -17.11
N ASP A 258 -8.56 -1.06 -17.43
CA ASP A 258 -9.25 -2.26 -16.99
C ASP A 258 -9.12 -3.36 -18.04
N LYS A 259 -9.06 -4.60 -17.61
CA LYS A 259 -9.29 -5.76 -18.45
C LYS A 259 -10.79 -5.82 -18.72
N LEU A 260 -11.20 -5.71 -19.98
CA LEU A 260 -12.62 -5.67 -20.34
C LEU A 260 -13.18 -7.05 -20.61
N ASP A 261 -12.36 -7.97 -21.11
CA ASP A 261 -12.75 -9.33 -21.45
C ASP A 261 -11.67 -10.32 -21.02
N ALA A 262 -12.07 -11.57 -20.79
CA ALA A 262 -11.13 -12.65 -20.44
C ALA A 262 -10.08 -12.89 -21.55
N GLY A 263 -10.40 -12.59 -22.80
CA GLY A 263 -9.51 -12.69 -23.96
C GLY A 263 -8.52 -11.53 -24.12
N ASP A 264 -8.64 -10.47 -23.33
CA ASP A 264 -7.66 -9.36 -23.32
C ASP A 264 -6.32 -9.89 -22.83
N ARG A 265 -5.25 -9.58 -23.57
CA ARG A 265 -3.90 -10.07 -23.26
C ARG A 265 -2.83 -9.02 -23.49
N PHE A 266 -1.77 -9.07 -22.73
CA PHE A 266 -0.57 -8.29 -22.97
C PHE A 266 0.18 -8.78 -24.21
N THR A 267 0.90 -7.90 -24.89
CA THR A 267 1.75 -8.25 -26.05
C THR A 267 3.05 -8.91 -25.65
N ARG A 268 3.49 -8.70 -24.40
CA ARG A 268 4.67 -9.32 -23.79
C ARG A 268 4.48 -9.42 -22.27
N THR A 269 5.38 -10.07 -21.57
CA THR A 269 5.45 -9.96 -20.11
C THR A 269 5.92 -8.55 -19.75
N TRP A 270 5.10 -7.84 -19.00
CA TRP A 270 5.41 -6.54 -18.44
C TRP A 270 5.79 -6.67 -16.95
N ALA A 271 6.78 -5.91 -16.52
CA ALA A 271 7.09 -5.69 -15.11
C ALA A 271 6.65 -4.29 -14.67
N SER A 272 6.41 -4.11 -13.38
CA SER A 272 6.20 -2.77 -12.83
C SER A 272 7.43 -1.90 -13.13
N PHE A 273 7.16 -0.68 -13.59
CA PHE A 273 8.12 0.34 -14.00
C PHE A 273 8.84 0.11 -15.34
N ASP A 274 8.43 -0.89 -16.14
CA ASP A 274 8.86 -0.97 -17.53
C ASP A 274 8.52 0.34 -18.25
N PRO A 275 9.48 0.91 -19.00
CA PRO A 275 9.23 2.13 -19.75
C PRO A 275 8.31 1.86 -20.95
N VAL A 276 7.45 2.82 -21.23
CA VAL A 276 6.60 2.85 -22.42
C VAL A 276 6.72 4.22 -23.10
N GLN A 277 6.64 4.21 -24.42
CA GLN A 277 6.53 5.43 -25.23
C GLN A 277 5.07 5.61 -25.65
N GLU A 278 4.63 6.85 -25.87
CA GLU A 278 3.33 7.12 -26.46
C GLU A 278 3.16 6.35 -27.76
N GLY A 279 2.04 5.62 -27.88
CA GLY A 279 1.74 4.77 -29.04
C GLY A 279 2.27 3.33 -28.93
N ASP A 280 3.14 3.00 -27.96
CA ASP A 280 3.58 1.60 -27.76
C ASP A 280 2.41 0.69 -27.48
N GLN A 281 2.37 -0.45 -28.17
CA GLN A 281 1.32 -1.44 -27.96
C GLN A 281 1.58 -2.24 -26.70
N ILE A 282 0.76 -2.02 -25.68
CA ILE A 282 0.83 -2.70 -24.38
C ILE A 282 0.10 -4.05 -24.44
N GLY A 283 -1.05 -4.07 -25.07
CA GLY A 283 -1.91 -5.24 -25.11
C GLY A 283 -2.80 -5.31 -26.35
N VAL A 284 -3.67 -6.30 -26.36
CA VAL A 284 -4.66 -6.51 -27.41
C VAL A 284 -5.97 -6.93 -26.74
N ARG A 285 -7.07 -6.32 -27.12
CA ARG A 285 -8.42 -6.70 -26.69
C ARG A 285 -8.82 -8.06 -27.29
N ALA A 286 -9.84 -8.67 -26.73
CA ALA A 286 -10.37 -9.95 -27.23
C ALA A 286 -10.80 -9.88 -28.70
N ASP A 287 -11.28 -8.74 -29.19
CA ASP A 287 -11.68 -8.50 -30.59
C ASP A 287 -10.51 -8.17 -31.54
N GLY A 288 -9.27 -8.15 -31.02
CA GLY A 288 -8.08 -7.80 -31.79
C GLY A 288 -7.71 -6.31 -31.76
N THR A 289 -8.50 -5.45 -31.12
CA THR A 289 -8.19 -4.02 -31.01
C THR A 289 -6.91 -3.81 -30.20
N PRO A 290 -5.91 -3.05 -30.71
CA PRO A 290 -4.70 -2.75 -29.96
C PRO A 290 -4.99 -1.83 -28.77
N VAL A 291 -4.31 -2.09 -27.66
CA VAL A 291 -4.28 -1.22 -26.48
C VAL A 291 -2.91 -0.59 -26.43
N THR A 292 -2.86 0.74 -26.59
CA THR A 292 -1.61 1.50 -26.70
C THR A 292 -1.43 2.45 -25.52
N ALA A 293 -0.16 2.80 -25.21
CA ALA A 293 0.15 3.83 -24.24
C ALA A 293 -0.32 5.21 -24.75
N GLU A 294 -1.10 5.91 -23.92
CA GLU A 294 -1.63 7.25 -24.24
C GLU A 294 -0.56 8.36 -24.13
N PHE A 295 0.52 8.08 -23.44
CA PHE A 295 1.66 8.96 -23.21
C PHE A 295 2.90 8.16 -22.84
N SER A 296 4.07 8.78 -22.98
CA SER A 296 5.33 8.19 -22.53
C SER A 296 5.44 8.21 -21.01
N GLY A 297 5.82 7.09 -20.42
CA GLY A 297 5.89 6.93 -18.97
C GLY A 297 6.36 5.54 -18.55
N ARG A 298 5.78 5.03 -17.47
CA ARG A 298 6.03 3.66 -16.99
C ARG A 298 4.72 2.94 -16.69
N ILE A 299 4.69 1.65 -17.00
CA ILE A 299 3.61 0.76 -16.59
C ILE A 299 3.79 0.39 -15.11
N LEU A 300 2.68 0.22 -14.37
CA LEU A 300 2.69 -0.17 -12.97
C LEU A 300 1.59 -1.18 -12.69
N PHE A 301 1.89 -2.17 -11.84
CA PHE A 301 0.98 -3.25 -11.46
C PHE A 301 0.33 -3.97 -12.66
N PRO A 302 1.10 -4.41 -13.67
CA PRO A 302 0.53 -5.21 -14.74
C PRO A 302 0.07 -6.56 -14.17
N ASP A 303 -1.24 -6.86 -14.30
CA ASP A 303 -1.83 -8.11 -13.83
C ASP A 303 -2.38 -8.94 -15.01
N THR A 304 -1.66 -9.98 -15.40
CA THR A 304 -2.09 -10.93 -16.45
C THR A 304 -3.34 -11.71 -16.06
N ASN A 305 -3.57 -11.89 -14.75
CA ASN A 305 -4.65 -12.66 -14.17
C ASN A 305 -5.85 -11.81 -13.76
N ALA A 306 -5.84 -10.51 -14.04
CA ALA A 306 -6.96 -9.64 -13.75
C ALA A 306 -8.26 -10.23 -14.33
N ALA A 307 -9.32 -10.20 -13.52
CA ALA A 307 -10.66 -10.57 -14.00
C ALA A 307 -11.24 -9.45 -14.89
N PRO A 308 -12.20 -9.76 -15.76
CA PRO A 308 -12.91 -8.72 -16.50
C PRO A 308 -13.51 -7.65 -15.58
N ASN A 309 -13.40 -6.39 -15.97
CA ASN A 309 -13.79 -5.18 -15.23
C ASN A 309 -12.97 -4.90 -13.96
N HIS A 310 -11.77 -5.48 -13.86
CA HIS A 310 -10.80 -5.15 -12.81
C HIS A 310 -9.57 -4.49 -13.41
N GLU A 311 -8.79 -3.82 -12.55
CA GLU A 311 -7.59 -3.11 -12.95
C GLU A 311 -6.61 -4.07 -13.64
N TRP A 312 -6.22 -3.74 -14.88
CA TRP A 312 -5.29 -4.54 -15.68
C TRP A 312 -3.87 -4.03 -15.53
N TYR A 313 -3.71 -2.70 -15.60
CA TYR A 313 -2.46 -2.00 -15.33
C TYR A 313 -2.70 -0.50 -15.14
N TYR A 314 -1.70 0.17 -14.57
CA TYR A 314 -1.65 1.63 -14.45
C TYR A 314 -0.57 2.19 -15.35
N LEU A 315 -0.77 3.42 -15.84
CA LEU A 315 0.29 4.23 -16.44
C LEU A 315 0.66 5.37 -15.50
N THR A 316 1.97 5.56 -15.37
CA THR A 316 2.57 6.61 -14.55
C THR A 316 3.40 7.53 -15.41
N ARG A 317 3.58 8.77 -14.95
CA ARG A 317 4.53 9.74 -15.53
C ARG A 317 5.40 10.32 -14.43
N PRO A 318 6.57 10.94 -14.78
CA PRO A 318 7.38 11.65 -13.80
C PRO A 318 6.56 12.70 -13.03
N ASN A 319 6.81 12.79 -11.72
CA ASN A 319 6.24 13.79 -10.83
C ASN A 319 7.35 14.76 -10.36
N PRO A 320 7.68 15.82 -11.14
CA PRO A 320 8.79 16.71 -10.82
C PRO A 320 8.52 17.63 -9.63
N GLN A 321 7.29 17.68 -9.13
CA GLN A 321 6.92 18.49 -7.97
C GLN A 321 7.17 17.73 -6.65
N PHE A 322 7.25 16.39 -6.69
CA PHE A 322 7.44 15.61 -5.49
C PHE A 322 8.73 15.97 -4.75
N GLY A 323 8.57 16.35 -3.47
CA GLY A 323 9.68 16.73 -2.60
C GLY A 323 10.20 18.16 -2.79
N ARG A 324 9.54 18.99 -3.62
CA ARG A 324 9.85 20.41 -3.80
C ARG A 324 8.79 21.33 -3.19
N GLU A 325 7.79 20.77 -2.56
CA GLU A 325 6.68 21.46 -1.88
C GLU A 325 7.05 21.96 -0.48
#